data_890c474a68273f41b2749b75027be96e
#
_entry.id   890c474a68273f41b2749b75027be96e
#
_cell.length_a   1.000
_cell.length_b   1.000
_cell.length_c   1.000
_cell.angle_alpha   90.00
_cell.angle_beta   90.00
_cell.angle_gamma   90.00
#
_symmetry.space_group_name_H-M   'P 1'
#
loop_
_entity.id
_entity.type
_entity.pdbx_description
1 polymer ?
#
loop_
_entity_poly.entity_id
_entity_poly.type
_entity_poly.pdbx_seq_one_letter_code
_entity_poly.pdbx_strand_id
1 'polypeptide(L)'
;MEERNLELDDDGKIKLKKNGEDFLSDAAAPEEADDIVIEVPDFEGFREENGRVGLSDEELAAKAQEREERTAARKGTAEKLLEEADSLFEAGDLIGAGEKYLDSAAEYAADWRPWFGVVRVQTKDFTDFSEIYDCQNAYDRALRRMGEKERASLAEKYVPSMESIVSESEEKADALEQEDAAIREAKLPAAHAEFKALGVRLIVFAALFAVFTVVCAVTATLIGRVRSALILIPPIACGVIAVACLFIAAVYLKKFLAARSAYRAAQLPLTSPAGRECAKLREYAELVQSVIDDFQKA
;
A
#
# COMPACT_ATOMS: atom_id res chain seq x y z
N MET A 1 9.91 9.59 -4.00
CA MET A 1 9.68 10.83 -4.79
C MET A 1 10.06 11.98 -3.90
N GLU A 2 11.17 12.67 -4.21
CA GLU A 2 11.58 13.85 -3.47
C GLU A 2 10.72 15.03 -3.92
N GLU A 3 9.90 15.55 -3.04
CA GLU A 3 9.19 16.80 -3.24
C GLU A 3 10.22 17.94 -3.27
N ARG A 4 10.43 18.54 -4.43
CA ARG A 4 11.21 19.75 -4.57
C ARG A 4 10.35 20.93 -4.12
N ASN A 5 10.55 21.38 -2.89
CA ASN A 5 9.94 22.61 -2.41
C ASN A 5 10.60 23.81 -3.12
N LEU A 6 9.85 24.42 -4.02
CA LEU A 6 10.18 25.68 -4.66
C LEU A 6 9.59 26.81 -3.80
N GLU A 7 10.42 27.56 -3.10
CA GLU A 7 9.99 28.80 -2.45
C GLU A 7 10.33 30.00 -3.35
N LEU A 8 9.32 30.83 -3.63
CA LEU A 8 9.50 32.13 -4.27
C LEU A 8 9.84 33.18 -3.20
N ASP A 9 10.85 33.99 -3.48
CA ASP A 9 11.21 35.17 -2.71
C ASP A 9 10.24 36.33 -3.04
N ASP A 10 10.11 37.32 -2.14
CA ASP A 10 9.27 38.52 -2.35
C ASP A 10 9.60 39.32 -3.61
N ASP A 11 10.78 39.09 -4.20
CA ASP A 11 11.23 39.66 -5.47
C ASP A 11 10.99 38.73 -6.69
N GLY A 12 10.25 37.62 -6.53
CA GLY A 12 9.93 36.68 -7.61
C GLY A 12 11.09 35.78 -8.06
N LYS A 13 12.15 35.62 -7.26
CA LYS A 13 13.28 34.74 -7.56
C LYS A 13 13.07 33.36 -6.93
N ILE A 14 13.37 32.31 -7.69
CA ILE A 14 13.24 30.90 -7.26
C ILE A 14 14.47 30.51 -6.43
N LYS A 15 14.30 30.21 -5.13
CA LYS A 15 15.32 29.60 -4.29
C LYS A 15 15.15 28.08 -4.27
N LEU A 16 16.13 27.35 -4.75
CA LEU A 16 16.22 25.89 -4.62
C LEU A 16 16.79 25.56 -3.24
N LYS A 17 15.92 25.18 -2.28
CA LYS A 17 16.34 24.60 -1.01
C LYS A 17 16.51 23.09 -1.17
N LYS A 18 17.73 22.62 -1.14
CA LYS A 18 18.03 21.19 -1.02
C LYS A 18 18.05 20.84 0.47
N ASN A 19 17.32 19.80 0.84
CA ASN A 19 17.18 19.32 2.21
C ASN A 19 18.55 19.22 2.94
N GLY A 20 18.75 20.11 3.91
CA GLY A 20 19.49 19.84 5.13
C GLY A 20 21.01 19.67 5.08
N GLU A 21 21.69 19.88 3.94
CA GLU A 21 23.16 19.89 3.91
C GLU A 21 23.65 21.20 3.26
N ASP A 22 24.19 22.09 4.10
CA ASP A 22 24.97 23.24 3.69
C ASP A 22 26.20 22.76 2.92
N PHE A 23 26.16 22.85 1.60
CA PHE A 23 27.29 22.50 0.73
C PHE A 23 28.27 23.69 0.52
N LEU A 24 28.35 24.59 1.48
CA LEU A 24 29.30 25.73 1.47
C LEU A 24 29.91 25.98 2.86
N SER A 25 30.63 24.97 3.36
CA SER A 25 31.68 25.26 4.36
C SER A 25 32.93 24.49 3.93
N ASP A 26 33.86 25.19 3.42
CA ASP A 26 35.28 24.99 3.16
C ASP A 26 35.68 25.17 1.68
N ALA A 27 35.39 26.34 1.15
CA ALA A 27 36.24 26.91 0.12
C ALA A 27 36.41 28.40 0.44
N ALA A 28 37.66 28.80 0.67
CA ALA A 28 38.05 30.17 0.88
C ALA A 28 37.34 31.11 -0.11
N ALA A 29 36.78 32.18 0.43
CA ALA A 29 36.17 33.23 -0.35
C ALA A 29 37.13 33.73 -1.44
N PRO A 30 36.76 33.68 -2.73
CA PRO A 30 37.27 34.61 -3.69
C PRO A 30 36.49 35.90 -3.52
N GLU A 31 37.22 36.95 -3.28
CA GLU A 31 36.78 38.34 -3.32
C GLU A 31 36.07 38.57 -4.66
N GLU A 32 34.93 39.28 -4.58
CA GLU A 32 34.22 39.89 -5.71
C GLU A 32 33.86 38.96 -6.86
N ALA A 33 32.88 38.08 -6.60
CA ALA A 33 32.04 37.60 -7.69
C ALA A 33 31.12 38.76 -8.09
N ASP A 34 31.44 39.43 -9.20
CA ASP A 34 30.47 40.23 -9.93
C ASP A 34 29.19 39.48 -10.01
N ASP A 35 28.12 40.01 -9.39
CA ASP A 35 26.78 39.51 -9.55
C ASP A 35 26.51 39.48 -11.06
N ILE A 36 26.52 38.28 -11.66
CA ILE A 36 26.03 38.09 -13.01
C ILE A 36 24.51 38.31 -12.91
N VAL A 37 24.14 39.59 -13.01
CA VAL A 37 22.76 39.98 -13.25
C VAL A 37 22.42 39.48 -14.64
N ILE A 38 21.86 38.29 -14.73
CA ILE A 38 21.19 37.87 -15.94
C ILE A 38 19.97 38.77 -16.02
N GLU A 39 20.11 39.89 -16.78
CA GLU A 39 18.95 40.67 -17.21
C GLU A 39 18.07 39.69 -17.98
N VAL A 40 17.05 39.17 -17.31
CA VAL A 40 15.94 38.48 -17.97
C VAL A 40 15.26 39.53 -18.80
N PRO A 41 15.31 39.46 -20.16
CA PRO A 41 14.66 40.46 -21.00
C PRO A 41 13.21 40.57 -20.61
N ASP A 42 12.71 41.81 -20.51
CA ASP A 42 11.35 42.13 -20.15
C ASP A 42 10.37 41.41 -21.11
N PHE A 43 9.81 40.30 -20.61
CA PHE A 43 8.89 39.46 -21.38
C PHE A 43 7.54 40.14 -21.66
N GLU A 44 7.22 41.28 -21.04
CA GLU A 44 5.97 41.99 -21.33
C GLU A 44 6.02 42.68 -22.71
N GLY A 45 7.12 43.30 -23.09
CA GLY A 45 7.32 43.79 -24.48
C GLY A 45 7.42 42.63 -25.49
N PHE A 46 7.94 41.50 -25.06
CA PHE A 46 7.97 40.26 -25.87
C PHE A 46 6.57 39.63 -26.08
N ARG A 47 5.62 39.87 -25.20
CA ARG A 47 4.28 39.31 -25.34
C ARG A 47 3.39 40.04 -26.37
N GLU A 48 3.55 41.33 -26.54
CA GLU A 48 2.74 42.08 -27.50
C GLU A 48 3.30 42.09 -28.94
N GLU A 49 4.63 42.12 -29.11
CA GLU A 49 5.26 42.03 -30.42
C GLU A 49 5.66 40.61 -30.84
N ASN A 50 5.95 39.71 -29.92
CA ASN A 50 6.56 38.39 -30.16
C ASN A 50 5.63 37.20 -30.06
N GLY A 51 4.35 37.35 -29.85
CA GLY A 51 3.40 36.35 -30.34
C GLY A 51 3.48 36.21 -31.87
N ARG A 52 4.25 37.12 -32.50
CA ARG A 52 4.41 37.28 -33.96
C ARG A 52 5.86 37.45 -34.43
N VAL A 53 6.88 37.22 -33.59
CA VAL A 53 8.27 37.43 -34.00
C VAL A 53 8.62 36.54 -35.16
N GLY A 54 8.69 37.12 -36.30
CA GLY A 54 9.27 36.61 -37.52
C GLY A 54 8.38 35.82 -38.44
N LEU A 55 7.06 35.66 -38.15
CA LEU A 55 6.16 34.94 -39.06
C LEU A 55 5.03 35.86 -39.50
N SER A 56 4.82 35.95 -40.81
CA SER A 56 3.64 36.61 -41.38
C SER A 56 2.36 35.85 -41.03
N ASP A 57 1.19 36.52 -41.09
CA ASP A 57 -0.10 35.86 -40.85
C ASP A 57 -0.33 34.66 -41.80
N GLU A 58 0.25 34.70 -43.00
CA GLU A 58 0.23 33.61 -43.98
C GLU A 58 1.10 32.42 -43.53
N GLU A 59 2.27 32.69 -42.97
CA GLU A 59 3.16 31.66 -42.45
C GLU A 59 2.59 31.03 -41.15
N LEU A 60 1.89 31.80 -40.33
CA LEU A 60 1.18 31.27 -39.15
C LEU A 60 0.02 30.38 -39.58
N ALA A 61 -0.74 30.78 -40.60
CA ALA A 61 -1.81 29.97 -41.18
C ALA A 61 -1.27 28.69 -41.83
N ALA A 62 -0.16 28.76 -42.56
CA ALA A 62 0.49 27.60 -43.16
C ALA A 62 0.99 26.61 -42.09
N LYS A 63 1.59 27.12 -41.01
CA LYS A 63 2.02 26.26 -39.89
C LYS A 63 0.85 25.64 -39.12
N ALA A 64 -0.25 26.37 -38.97
CA ALA A 64 -1.47 25.83 -38.37
C ALA A 64 -2.03 24.69 -39.23
N GLN A 65 -2.10 24.89 -40.53
CA GLN A 65 -2.56 23.87 -41.48
C GLN A 65 -1.62 22.63 -41.46
N GLU A 66 -0.30 22.82 -41.46
CA GLU A 66 0.66 21.73 -41.36
C GLU A 66 0.50 20.92 -40.06
N ARG A 67 0.21 21.61 -38.93
CA ARG A 67 -0.08 20.95 -37.64
C ARG A 67 -1.38 20.16 -37.71
N GLU A 68 -2.40 20.71 -38.33
CA GLU A 68 -3.70 20.01 -38.50
C GLU A 68 -3.52 18.77 -39.39
N GLU A 69 -2.80 18.87 -40.51
CA GLU A 69 -2.51 17.74 -41.39
C GLU A 69 -1.70 16.65 -40.69
N ARG A 70 -0.67 17.04 -39.92
CA ARG A 70 0.11 16.10 -39.11
C ARG A 70 -0.75 15.41 -38.04
N THR A 71 -1.62 16.17 -37.38
CA THR A 71 -2.52 15.63 -36.37
C THR A 71 -3.54 14.66 -36.99
N ALA A 72 -4.09 15.01 -38.15
CA ALA A 72 -5.01 14.16 -38.90
C ALA A 72 -4.32 12.85 -39.36
N ALA A 73 -3.07 12.94 -39.85
CA ALA A 73 -2.29 11.78 -40.25
C ALA A 73 -2.00 10.83 -39.06
N ARG A 74 -1.59 11.41 -37.92
CA ARG A 74 -1.36 10.64 -36.67
C ARG A 74 -2.64 9.98 -36.15
N LYS A 75 -3.76 10.72 -36.21
CA LYS A 75 -5.06 10.17 -35.84
C LYS A 75 -5.45 8.99 -36.74
N GLY A 76 -5.23 9.09 -38.06
CA GLY A 76 -5.48 7.98 -38.98
C GLY A 76 -4.58 6.75 -38.74
N THR A 77 -3.32 6.97 -38.33
CA THR A 77 -2.43 5.88 -37.93
C THR A 77 -2.90 5.25 -36.62
N ALA A 78 -3.25 6.05 -35.62
CA ALA A 78 -3.79 5.58 -34.35
C ALA A 78 -5.05 4.72 -34.51
N GLU A 79 -5.94 5.11 -35.43
CA GLU A 79 -7.20 4.39 -35.68
C GLU A 79 -6.93 3.01 -36.30
N LYS A 80 -5.97 2.89 -37.23
CA LYS A 80 -5.56 1.59 -37.77
C LYS A 80 -4.95 0.67 -36.72
N LEU A 81 -4.08 1.22 -35.86
CA LEU A 81 -3.48 0.48 -34.75
C LEU A 81 -4.55 0.03 -33.74
N LEU A 82 -5.58 0.84 -33.53
CA LEU A 82 -6.72 0.49 -32.67
C LEU A 82 -7.52 -0.66 -33.24
N GLU A 83 -7.83 -0.65 -34.56
CA GLU A 83 -8.52 -1.74 -35.25
C GLU A 83 -7.69 -3.04 -35.22
N GLU A 84 -6.37 -2.96 -35.41
CA GLU A 84 -5.46 -4.11 -35.27
C GLU A 84 -5.49 -4.66 -33.82
N ALA A 85 -5.46 -3.77 -32.82
CA ALA A 85 -5.52 -4.14 -31.41
C ALA A 85 -6.82 -4.85 -31.06
N ASP A 86 -7.97 -4.32 -31.51
CA ASP A 86 -9.28 -4.94 -31.29
C ASP A 86 -9.34 -6.33 -31.95
N SER A 87 -8.80 -6.49 -33.15
CA SER A 87 -8.72 -7.78 -33.84
C SER A 87 -7.88 -8.82 -33.09
N LEU A 88 -6.73 -8.40 -32.54
CA LEU A 88 -5.88 -9.26 -31.71
C LEU A 88 -6.56 -9.62 -30.39
N PHE A 89 -7.26 -8.68 -29.79
CA PHE A 89 -8.02 -8.90 -28.57
C PHE A 89 -9.14 -9.95 -28.79
N GLU A 90 -9.89 -9.84 -29.89
CA GLU A 90 -10.93 -10.81 -30.26
C GLU A 90 -10.33 -12.19 -30.60
N ALA A 91 -9.12 -12.23 -31.16
CA ALA A 91 -8.39 -13.46 -31.39
C ALA A 91 -7.81 -14.10 -30.11
N GLY A 92 -7.88 -13.39 -28.97
CA GLY A 92 -7.36 -13.85 -27.67
C GLY A 92 -5.84 -13.60 -27.47
N ASP A 93 -5.18 -12.90 -28.39
CA ASP A 93 -3.80 -12.44 -28.19
C ASP A 93 -3.78 -11.14 -27.37
N LEU A 94 -3.90 -11.30 -26.04
CA LEU A 94 -3.96 -10.17 -25.11
C LEU A 94 -2.65 -9.37 -25.09
N ILE A 95 -1.50 -10.04 -25.27
CA ILE A 95 -0.18 -9.37 -25.25
C ILE A 95 -0.04 -8.49 -26.49
N GLY A 96 -0.26 -9.05 -27.67
CA GLY A 96 -0.20 -8.31 -28.93
C GLY A 96 -1.23 -7.17 -28.96
N ALA A 97 -2.43 -7.40 -28.45
CA ALA A 97 -3.46 -6.35 -28.34
C ALA A 97 -3.01 -5.20 -27.43
N GLY A 98 -2.42 -5.52 -26.27
CA GLY A 98 -1.92 -4.52 -25.33
C GLY A 98 -0.84 -3.63 -25.93
N GLU A 99 0.13 -4.20 -26.64
CA GLU A 99 1.17 -3.46 -27.36
C GLU A 99 0.57 -2.50 -28.39
N LYS A 100 -0.38 -2.99 -29.21
CA LYS A 100 -1.05 -2.18 -30.24
C LYS A 100 -1.92 -1.07 -29.65
N TYR A 101 -2.61 -1.30 -28.54
CA TYR A 101 -3.33 -0.23 -27.83
C TYR A 101 -2.38 0.85 -27.32
N LEU A 102 -1.22 0.47 -26.78
CA LEU A 102 -0.21 1.44 -26.34
C LEU A 102 0.39 2.22 -27.50
N ASP A 103 0.68 1.56 -28.63
CA ASP A 103 1.16 2.21 -29.86
C ASP A 103 0.13 3.22 -30.39
N SER A 104 -1.16 2.84 -30.44
CA SER A 104 -2.25 3.74 -30.79
C SER A 104 -2.35 4.95 -29.86
N ALA A 105 -2.25 4.73 -28.54
CA ALA A 105 -2.23 5.78 -27.56
C ALA A 105 -1.01 6.72 -27.68
N ALA A 106 0.15 6.21 -28.11
CA ALA A 106 1.35 7.00 -28.37
C ALA A 106 1.19 7.90 -29.61
N GLU A 107 0.50 7.43 -30.64
CA GLU A 107 0.20 8.22 -31.83
C GLU A 107 -0.84 9.30 -31.55
N TYR A 108 -1.94 8.98 -30.87
CA TYR A 108 -3.00 9.94 -30.54
C TYR A 108 -3.53 9.78 -29.13
N ALA A 109 -2.81 10.38 -28.18
CA ALA A 109 -3.10 10.25 -26.74
C ALA A 109 -4.43 10.91 -26.31
N ALA A 110 -5.06 11.73 -27.13
CA ALA A 110 -6.33 12.39 -26.80
C ALA A 110 -7.54 11.47 -26.90
N ASP A 111 -7.42 10.35 -27.62
CA ASP A 111 -8.47 9.34 -27.70
C ASP A 111 -8.49 8.49 -26.41
N TRP A 112 -9.68 8.23 -25.88
CA TRP A 112 -9.86 7.39 -24.70
C TRP A 112 -9.84 5.89 -25.04
N ARG A 113 -10.23 5.52 -26.27
CA ARG A 113 -10.40 4.13 -26.71
C ARG A 113 -9.16 3.26 -26.53
N PRO A 114 -7.94 3.69 -26.97
CA PRO A 114 -6.74 2.91 -26.76
C PRO A 114 -6.41 2.70 -25.27
N TRP A 115 -6.60 3.73 -24.44
CA TRP A 115 -6.38 3.63 -23.00
C TRP A 115 -7.34 2.65 -22.34
N PHE A 116 -8.59 2.67 -22.75
CA PHE A 116 -9.61 1.71 -22.31
C PHE A 116 -9.29 0.28 -22.80
N GLY A 117 -8.77 0.14 -24.02
CA GLY A 117 -8.29 -1.13 -24.55
C GLY A 117 -7.19 -1.77 -23.69
N VAL A 118 -6.23 -0.96 -23.20
CA VAL A 118 -5.21 -1.44 -22.23
C VAL A 118 -5.86 -1.97 -20.95
N VAL A 119 -6.87 -1.28 -20.43
CA VAL A 119 -7.60 -1.74 -19.24
C VAL A 119 -8.33 -3.06 -19.52
N ARG A 120 -9.01 -3.19 -20.67
CA ARG A 120 -9.68 -4.44 -21.08
C ARG A 120 -8.71 -5.61 -21.14
N VAL A 121 -7.53 -5.40 -21.68
CA VAL A 121 -6.48 -6.43 -21.73
C VAL A 121 -6.08 -6.87 -20.34
N GLN A 122 -5.77 -5.91 -19.46
CA GLN A 122 -5.26 -6.17 -18.11
C GLN A 122 -6.33 -6.83 -17.22
N THR A 123 -7.58 -6.42 -17.38
CA THR A 123 -8.73 -6.97 -16.62
C THR A 123 -9.40 -8.15 -17.32
N LYS A 124 -8.85 -8.65 -18.43
CA LYS A 124 -9.45 -9.72 -19.25
C LYS A 124 -10.92 -9.42 -19.55
N ASP A 125 -11.17 -8.26 -20.11
CA ASP A 125 -12.50 -7.71 -20.41
C ASP A 125 -13.40 -7.58 -19.18
N PHE A 126 -12.85 -7.02 -18.09
CA PHE A 126 -13.53 -6.78 -16.80
C PHE A 126 -14.02 -8.05 -16.09
N THR A 127 -13.29 -9.16 -16.26
CA THR A 127 -13.55 -10.41 -15.55
C THR A 127 -12.56 -10.66 -14.39
N ASP A 128 -11.38 -10.04 -14.42
CA ASP A 128 -10.32 -10.20 -13.42
C ASP A 128 -9.69 -8.84 -13.09
N PHE A 129 -9.84 -8.39 -11.84
CA PHE A 129 -9.37 -7.09 -11.38
C PHE A 129 -8.09 -7.18 -10.53
N SER A 130 -7.48 -8.36 -10.43
CA SER A 130 -6.31 -8.58 -9.58
C SER A 130 -5.11 -7.66 -9.93
N GLU A 131 -4.98 -7.30 -11.19
CA GLU A 131 -3.89 -6.48 -11.73
C GLU A 131 -4.33 -5.07 -12.17
N ILE A 132 -5.50 -4.58 -11.72
CA ILE A 132 -6.02 -3.28 -12.15
C ILE A 132 -5.12 -2.10 -11.75
N TYR A 133 -4.37 -2.24 -10.65
CA TYR A 133 -3.43 -1.21 -10.21
C TYR A 133 -2.28 -1.00 -11.20
N ASP A 134 -1.91 -2.01 -11.96
CA ASP A 134 -0.84 -1.93 -12.96
C ASP A 134 -1.26 -1.10 -14.18
N CYS A 135 -2.56 -1.01 -14.46
CA CYS A 135 -3.12 -0.20 -15.54
C CYS A 135 -3.84 1.08 -15.05
N GLN A 136 -3.71 1.46 -13.78
CA GLN A 136 -4.43 2.61 -13.21
C GLN A 136 -4.23 3.91 -14.00
N ASN A 137 -3.03 4.17 -14.49
CA ASN A 137 -2.76 5.34 -15.34
C ASN A 137 -3.55 5.32 -16.66
N ALA A 138 -3.73 4.15 -17.26
CA ALA A 138 -4.53 3.99 -18.47
C ALA A 138 -6.02 4.16 -18.16
N TYR A 139 -6.48 3.58 -17.05
CA TYR A 139 -7.83 3.71 -16.54
C TYR A 139 -8.21 5.19 -16.32
N ASP A 140 -7.41 5.92 -15.56
CA ASP A 140 -7.63 7.34 -15.29
C ASP A 140 -7.66 8.19 -16.57
N ARG A 141 -6.76 7.88 -17.53
CA ARG A 141 -6.71 8.59 -18.81
C ARG A 141 -7.93 8.28 -19.67
N ALA A 142 -8.40 7.05 -19.67
CA ALA A 142 -9.61 6.65 -20.37
C ALA A 142 -10.82 7.41 -19.80
N LEU A 143 -11.05 7.32 -18.49
CA LEU A 143 -12.20 7.95 -17.85
C LEU A 143 -12.25 9.48 -18.01
N ARG A 144 -11.10 10.17 -17.89
CA ARG A 144 -11.03 11.63 -18.04
C ARG A 144 -11.33 12.13 -19.45
N ARG A 145 -11.10 11.30 -20.47
CA ARG A 145 -11.31 11.66 -21.87
C ARG A 145 -12.62 11.14 -22.44
N MET A 146 -13.22 10.19 -21.75
CA MET A 146 -14.49 9.57 -22.12
C MET A 146 -15.64 10.54 -21.85
N GLY A 147 -16.52 10.71 -22.82
CA GLY A 147 -17.75 11.49 -22.65
C GLY A 147 -18.79 10.73 -21.81
N GLU A 148 -19.78 11.45 -21.28
CA GLU A 148 -20.86 10.87 -20.45
C GLU A 148 -21.64 9.78 -21.20
N LYS A 149 -21.90 9.96 -22.50
CA LYS A 149 -22.64 8.99 -23.31
C LYS A 149 -21.87 7.70 -23.51
N GLU A 150 -20.58 7.80 -23.80
CA GLU A 150 -19.69 6.66 -23.95
C GLU A 150 -19.57 5.89 -22.64
N ARG A 151 -19.41 6.62 -21.53
CA ARG A 151 -19.35 6.03 -20.19
C ARG A 151 -20.64 5.30 -19.84
N ALA A 152 -21.79 5.90 -20.08
CA ALA A 152 -23.08 5.26 -19.84
C ALA A 152 -23.27 3.99 -20.68
N SER A 153 -22.85 4.00 -21.95
CA SER A 153 -22.91 2.82 -22.81
C SER A 153 -22.01 1.69 -22.35
N LEU A 154 -20.79 2.02 -21.86
CA LEU A 154 -19.89 1.03 -21.30
C LEU A 154 -20.37 0.52 -19.94
N ALA A 155 -20.97 1.40 -19.11
CA ALA A 155 -21.62 0.99 -17.87
C ALA A 155 -22.73 -0.04 -18.13
N GLU A 156 -23.62 0.22 -19.08
CA GLU A 156 -24.67 -0.71 -19.44
C GLU A 156 -24.11 -2.09 -19.87
N LYS A 157 -22.96 -2.10 -20.54
CA LYS A 157 -22.31 -3.34 -21.00
C LYS A 157 -21.60 -4.10 -19.87
N TYR A 158 -20.85 -3.42 -19.02
CA TYR A 158 -19.91 -4.07 -18.09
C TYR A 158 -20.41 -4.15 -16.64
N VAL A 159 -21.19 -3.16 -16.17
CA VAL A 159 -21.65 -3.12 -14.78
C VAL A 159 -22.38 -4.39 -14.35
N PRO A 160 -23.30 -4.97 -15.14
CA PRO A 160 -24.00 -6.18 -14.70
C PRO A 160 -23.07 -7.38 -14.45
N SER A 161 -22.00 -7.51 -15.25
CA SER A 161 -20.98 -8.55 -15.04
C SER A 161 -20.16 -8.29 -13.79
N MET A 162 -19.76 -7.03 -13.56
CA MET A 162 -19.00 -6.62 -12.38
C MET A 162 -19.83 -6.79 -11.10
N GLU A 163 -21.12 -6.44 -11.10
CA GLU A 163 -22.03 -6.68 -9.98
C GLU A 163 -22.14 -8.17 -9.64
N SER A 164 -22.14 -9.04 -10.64
CA SER A 164 -22.10 -10.50 -10.43
C SER A 164 -20.82 -10.95 -9.74
N ILE A 165 -19.66 -10.37 -10.12
CA ILE A 165 -18.36 -10.67 -9.49
C ILE A 165 -18.36 -10.21 -8.03
N VAL A 166 -18.88 -9.01 -7.73
CA VAL A 166 -19.01 -8.49 -6.38
C VAL A 166 -19.87 -9.42 -5.54
N SER A 167 -21.07 -9.76 -6.03
CA SER A 167 -22.00 -10.65 -5.31
C SER A 167 -21.40 -12.04 -5.04
N GLU A 168 -20.71 -12.64 -6.02
CA GLU A 168 -20.04 -13.93 -5.84
C GLU A 168 -18.89 -13.86 -4.84
N SER A 169 -18.14 -12.75 -4.86
CA SER A 169 -17.02 -12.52 -3.94
C SER A 169 -17.51 -12.30 -2.50
N GLU A 170 -18.60 -11.56 -2.32
CA GLU A 170 -19.25 -11.35 -1.03
C GLU A 170 -19.84 -12.64 -0.46
N GLU A 171 -20.54 -13.44 -1.28
CA GLU A 171 -21.09 -14.74 -0.84
C GLU A 171 -19.98 -15.69 -0.37
N LYS A 172 -18.87 -15.76 -1.13
CA LYS A 172 -17.69 -16.54 -0.71
C LYS A 172 -17.05 -16.00 0.56
N ALA A 173 -16.96 -14.68 0.70
CA ALA A 173 -16.41 -14.04 1.90
C ALA A 173 -17.28 -14.34 3.13
N ASP A 174 -18.58 -14.29 3.01
CA ASP A 174 -19.52 -14.60 4.10
C ASP A 174 -19.45 -16.08 4.52
N ALA A 175 -19.31 -16.99 3.57
CA ALA A 175 -19.09 -18.41 3.86
C ALA A 175 -17.77 -18.64 4.63
N LEU A 176 -16.68 -17.97 4.23
CA LEU A 176 -15.39 -18.04 4.91
C LEU A 176 -15.41 -17.37 6.29
N GLU A 177 -16.19 -16.32 6.47
CA GLU A 177 -16.38 -15.69 7.77
C GLU A 177 -17.09 -16.62 8.76
N GLN A 178 -18.11 -17.34 8.29
CA GLN A 178 -18.80 -18.37 9.10
C GLN A 178 -17.84 -19.52 9.46
N GLU A 179 -17.00 -19.96 8.53
CA GLU A 179 -15.97 -20.97 8.81
C GLU A 179 -14.93 -20.45 9.83
N ASP A 180 -14.44 -19.20 9.69
CA ASP A 180 -13.53 -18.57 10.65
C ASP A 180 -14.18 -18.49 12.05
N ALA A 181 -15.47 -18.12 12.11
CA ALA A 181 -16.20 -18.08 13.36
C ALA A 181 -16.30 -19.45 14.03
N ALA A 182 -16.62 -20.50 13.25
CA ALA A 182 -16.68 -21.86 13.75
C ALA A 182 -15.32 -22.39 14.26
N ILE A 183 -14.25 -22.08 13.52
CA ILE A 183 -12.87 -22.43 13.93
C ILE A 183 -12.49 -21.73 15.22
N ARG A 184 -12.85 -20.44 15.37
CA ARG A 184 -12.59 -19.66 16.60
C ARG A 184 -13.38 -20.23 17.78
N GLU A 185 -14.67 -20.48 17.60
CA GLU A 185 -15.53 -21.02 18.64
C GLU A 185 -15.01 -22.38 19.15
N ALA A 186 -14.51 -23.24 18.25
CA ALA A 186 -13.92 -24.52 18.59
C ALA A 186 -12.58 -24.37 19.34
N LYS A 187 -11.75 -23.39 19.00
CA LYS A 187 -10.41 -23.19 19.59
C LYS A 187 -10.42 -22.39 20.87
N LEU A 188 -11.38 -21.48 21.05
CA LEU A 188 -11.44 -20.54 22.18
C LEU A 188 -11.48 -21.23 23.55
N PRO A 189 -12.31 -22.25 23.79
CA PRO A 189 -12.37 -22.90 25.10
C PRO A 189 -11.07 -23.65 25.45
N ALA A 190 -10.43 -24.29 24.47
CA ALA A 190 -9.15 -24.96 24.67
C ALA A 190 -8.03 -23.97 24.99
N ALA A 191 -7.92 -22.88 24.22
CA ALA A 191 -6.93 -21.82 24.45
C ALA A 191 -7.15 -21.13 25.81
N HIS A 192 -8.40 -20.89 26.20
CA HIS A 192 -8.74 -20.31 27.52
C HIS A 192 -8.36 -21.25 28.66
N ALA A 193 -8.67 -22.55 28.52
CA ALA A 193 -8.32 -23.54 29.55
C ALA A 193 -6.80 -23.67 29.73
N GLU A 194 -6.05 -23.70 28.62
CA GLU A 194 -4.60 -23.76 28.66
C GLU A 194 -3.99 -22.48 29.28
N PHE A 195 -4.45 -21.32 28.88
CA PHE A 195 -4.03 -20.03 29.44
C PHE A 195 -4.28 -19.97 30.95
N LYS A 196 -5.47 -20.39 31.41
CA LYS A 196 -5.82 -20.44 32.85
C LYS A 196 -4.98 -21.43 33.61
N ALA A 197 -4.77 -22.64 33.09
CA ALA A 197 -3.95 -23.69 33.74
C ALA A 197 -2.49 -23.26 33.89
N LEU A 198 -1.90 -22.63 32.85
CA LEU A 198 -0.53 -22.13 32.90
C LEU A 198 -0.39 -20.93 33.85
N GLY A 199 -1.40 -20.05 33.90
CA GLY A 199 -1.46 -18.94 34.85
C GLY A 199 -1.45 -19.42 36.30
N VAL A 200 -2.29 -20.40 36.65
CA VAL A 200 -2.31 -21.00 37.99
C VAL A 200 -0.95 -21.64 38.34
N ARG A 201 -0.37 -22.42 37.43
CA ARG A 201 0.95 -23.02 37.66
C ARG A 201 2.04 -21.98 37.90
N LEU A 202 2.05 -20.92 37.10
CA LEU A 202 2.99 -19.80 37.26
C LEU A 202 2.87 -19.14 38.64
N ILE A 203 1.63 -18.87 39.10
CA ILE A 203 1.36 -18.27 40.41
C ILE A 203 1.85 -19.18 41.52
N VAL A 204 1.60 -20.49 41.43
CA VAL A 204 2.04 -21.45 42.44
C VAL A 204 3.58 -21.48 42.56
N PHE A 205 4.31 -21.56 41.43
CA PHE A 205 5.77 -21.56 41.47
C PHE A 205 6.36 -20.22 41.93
N ALA A 206 5.73 -19.11 41.57
CA ALA A 206 6.12 -17.79 42.06
C ALA A 206 5.91 -17.63 43.56
N ALA A 207 4.79 -18.15 44.10
CA ALA A 207 4.52 -18.16 45.50
C ALA A 207 5.51 -19.05 46.28
N LEU A 208 5.77 -20.27 45.80
CA LEU A 208 6.78 -21.15 46.36
C LEU A 208 8.16 -20.48 46.38
N PHE A 209 8.58 -19.87 45.28
CA PHE A 209 9.84 -19.11 45.22
C PHE A 209 9.90 -18.03 46.30
N ALA A 210 8.83 -17.25 46.47
CA ALA A 210 8.75 -16.19 47.47
C ALA A 210 8.88 -16.77 48.92
N VAL A 211 8.16 -17.85 49.21
CA VAL A 211 8.19 -18.49 50.54
C VAL A 211 9.60 -19.02 50.82
N PHE A 212 10.23 -19.76 49.88
CA PHE A 212 11.58 -20.31 50.12
C PHE A 212 12.65 -19.20 50.20
N THR A 213 12.46 -18.09 49.48
CA THR A 213 13.37 -16.92 49.59
C THR A 213 13.27 -16.29 50.99
N VAL A 214 12.06 -16.11 51.53
CA VAL A 214 11.85 -15.58 52.88
C VAL A 214 12.43 -16.51 53.93
N VAL A 215 12.18 -17.82 53.82
CA VAL A 215 12.74 -18.82 54.75
C VAL A 215 14.28 -18.82 54.69
N CYS A 216 14.86 -18.73 53.51
CA CYS A 216 16.32 -18.63 53.33
C CYS A 216 16.86 -17.33 54.01
N ALA A 217 16.22 -16.21 53.85
CA ALA A 217 16.61 -14.94 54.44
C ALA A 217 16.56 -15.00 55.99
N VAL A 218 15.46 -15.54 56.54
CA VAL A 218 15.29 -15.69 57.99
C VAL A 218 16.34 -16.67 58.56
N THR A 219 16.57 -17.82 57.94
CA THR A 219 17.57 -18.79 58.41
C THR A 219 18.99 -18.24 58.28
N ALA A 220 19.31 -17.45 57.25
CA ALA A 220 20.60 -16.78 57.10
C ALA A 220 20.89 -15.80 58.24
N THR A 221 19.89 -15.06 58.74
CA THR A 221 20.07 -14.15 59.90
C THR A 221 20.34 -14.86 61.24
N LEU A 222 19.87 -16.13 61.36
CA LEU A 222 20.10 -16.97 62.55
C LEU A 222 21.51 -17.58 62.60
N ILE A 223 22.17 -17.76 61.48
CA ILE A 223 23.54 -18.32 61.41
C ILE A 223 24.54 -17.43 62.19
N GLY A 224 24.38 -16.15 62.16
CA GLY A 224 25.24 -15.22 62.92
C GLY A 224 25.14 -15.32 64.44
N ARG A 225 24.10 -16.01 64.99
CA ARG A 225 23.80 -16.12 66.42
C ARG A 225 24.16 -17.46 67.03
N VAL A 226 24.25 -18.54 66.23
CA VAL A 226 24.48 -19.91 66.73
C VAL A 226 25.64 -20.55 65.96
N ARG A 227 26.70 -20.99 66.67
CA ARG A 227 27.94 -21.55 66.13
C ARG A 227 27.84 -23.09 65.89
N SER A 228 26.80 -23.58 65.28
CA SER A 228 26.68 -25.00 64.96
C SER A 228 26.67 -25.23 63.43
N ALA A 229 27.53 -26.11 62.93
CA ALA A 229 27.63 -26.45 61.51
C ALA A 229 26.31 -27.04 60.89
N LEU A 230 25.46 -27.66 61.73
CA LEU A 230 24.18 -28.24 61.35
C LEU A 230 23.17 -27.15 60.90
N ILE A 231 23.37 -25.90 61.34
CA ILE A 231 22.46 -24.76 60.97
C ILE A 231 22.71 -24.27 59.55
N LEU A 232 23.79 -24.64 58.87
CA LEU A 232 24.04 -24.28 57.47
C LEU A 232 23.22 -25.11 56.46
N ILE A 233 22.75 -26.30 56.86
CA ILE A 233 22.03 -27.22 55.97
C ILE A 233 20.68 -26.64 55.49
N PRO A 234 19.80 -26.10 56.37
CA PRO A 234 18.51 -25.59 55.95
C PRO A 234 18.58 -24.42 54.94
N PRO A 235 19.41 -23.37 55.13
CA PRO A 235 19.48 -22.26 54.16
C PRO A 235 20.03 -22.67 52.80
N ILE A 236 21.00 -23.58 52.77
CA ILE A 236 21.53 -24.10 51.52
C ILE A 236 20.45 -24.90 50.76
N ALA A 237 19.73 -25.80 51.45
CA ALA A 237 18.65 -26.56 50.86
C ALA A 237 17.50 -25.64 50.34
N CYS A 238 17.07 -24.66 51.18
CA CYS A 238 16.05 -23.68 50.77
C CYS A 238 16.52 -22.82 49.59
N GLY A 239 17.79 -22.41 49.54
CA GLY A 239 18.39 -21.68 48.45
C GLY A 239 18.36 -22.45 47.13
N VAL A 240 18.75 -23.76 47.15
CA VAL A 240 18.72 -24.61 45.97
C VAL A 240 17.26 -24.78 45.47
N ILE A 241 16.33 -25.01 46.39
CA ILE A 241 14.91 -25.14 46.04
C ILE A 241 14.36 -23.84 45.47
N ALA A 242 14.72 -22.67 46.03
CA ALA A 242 14.31 -21.37 45.52
C ALA A 242 14.83 -21.14 44.08
N VAL A 243 16.09 -21.44 43.80
CA VAL A 243 16.67 -21.34 42.46
C VAL A 243 15.95 -22.28 41.47
N ALA A 244 15.66 -23.52 41.88
CA ALA A 244 14.91 -24.46 41.05
C ALA A 244 13.49 -23.93 40.75
N CYS A 245 12.80 -23.40 41.78
CA CYS A 245 11.48 -22.80 41.58
C CYS A 245 11.51 -21.57 40.65
N LEU A 246 12.55 -20.72 40.75
CA LEU A 246 12.75 -19.60 39.84
C LEU A 246 12.91 -20.08 38.39
N PHE A 247 13.76 -21.06 38.17
CA PHE A 247 13.99 -21.61 36.82
C PHE A 247 12.70 -22.20 36.23
N ILE A 248 11.96 -22.99 37.03
CA ILE A 248 10.67 -23.54 36.60
C ILE A 248 9.67 -22.43 36.31
N ALA A 249 9.59 -21.39 37.17
CA ALA A 249 8.73 -20.24 36.97
C ALA A 249 9.06 -19.50 35.67
N ALA A 250 10.36 -19.36 35.35
CA ALA A 250 10.77 -18.71 34.07
C ALA A 250 10.33 -19.53 32.83
N VAL A 251 10.42 -20.86 32.89
CA VAL A 251 9.91 -21.74 31.82
C VAL A 251 8.39 -21.63 31.69
N TYR A 252 7.65 -21.60 32.80
CA TYR A 252 6.19 -21.43 32.76
C TYR A 252 5.79 -20.02 32.33
N LEU A 253 6.57 -19.00 32.65
CA LEU A 253 6.34 -17.64 32.17
C LEU A 253 6.42 -17.56 30.63
N LYS A 254 7.44 -18.19 30.04
CA LYS A 254 7.56 -18.25 28.57
C LYS A 254 6.35 -18.95 27.95
N LYS A 255 5.93 -20.11 28.51
CA LYS A 255 4.74 -20.85 28.05
C LYS A 255 3.47 -20.04 28.25
N PHE A 256 3.33 -19.33 29.36
CA PHE A 256 2.18 -18.49 29.67
C PHE A 256 2.06 -17.32 28.68
N LEU A 257 3.18 -16.66 28.34
CA LEU A 257 3.17 -15.58 27.35
C LEU A 257 2.77 -16.10 25.95
N ALA A 258 3.23 -17.31 25.58
CA ALA A 258 2.80 -17.94 24.33
C ALA A 258 1.31 -18.31 24.34
N ALA A 259 0.81 -18.90 25.43
CA ALA A 259 -0.62 -19.21 25.57
C ALA A 259 -1.49 -17.94 25.60
N ARG A 260 -0.99 -16.85 26.22
CA ARG A 260 -1.67 -15.55 26.20
C ARG A 260 -1.79 -15.00 24.77
N SER A 261 -0.73 -15.09 23.96
CA SER A 261 -0.78 -14.63 22.57
C SER A 261 -1.72 -15.50 21.73
N ALA A 262 -1.71 -16.83 21.94
CA ALA A 262 -2.63 -17.74 21.28
C ALA A 262 -4.10 -17.50 21.64
N TYR A 263 -4.38 -17.24 22.94
CA TYR A 263 -5.72 -16.89 23.42
C TYR A 263 -6.20 -15.56 22.83
N ARG A 264 -5.34 -14.54 22.79
CA ARG A 264 -5.66 -13.26 22.13
C ARG A 264 -5.92 -13.43 20.64
N ALA A 265 -5.08 -14.20 19.95
CA ALA A 265 -5.28 -14.51 18.54
C ALA A 265 -6.61 -15.23 18.26
N ALA A 266 -7.01 -16.15 19.18
CA ALA A 266 -8.30 -16.82 19.09
C ALA A 266 -9.51 -15.91 19.37
N GLN A 267 -9.31 -14.75 20.02
CA GLN A 267 -10.38 -13.76 20.24
C GLN A 267 -10.54 -12.79 19.06
N LEU A 268 -9.47 -12.55 18.28
CA LEU A 268 -9.52 -11.60 17.18
C LEU A 268 -10.21 -12.24 15.96
N PRO A 269 -11.14 -11.53 15.31
CA PRO A 269 -11.73 -12.01 14.06
C PRO A 269 -10.72 -12.05 12.93
N LEU A 270 -10.98 -12.85 11.93
CA LEU A 270 -10.21 -12.93 10.67
C LEU A 270 -8.72 -13.27 10.81
N THR A 271 -8.33 -13.93 11.91
CA THR A 271 -6.93 -14.34 12.13
C THR A 271 -6.61 -15.74 11.58
N SER A 272 -7.62 -16.57 11.33
CA SER A 272 -7.45 -17.89 10.71
C SER A 272 -7.07 -17.78 9.22
N PRO A 273 -6.63 -18.86 8.57
CA PRO A 273 -6.46 -18.87 7.12
C PRO A 273 -7.73 -18.47 6.36
N ALA A 274 -8.90 -19.02 6.75
CA ALA A 274 -10.19 -18.67 6.19
C ALA A 274 -10.54 -17.19 6.37
N GLY A 275 -10.27 -16.64 7.58
CA GLY A 275 -10.48 -15.22 7.85
C GLY A 275 -9.60 -14.30 7.00
N ARG A 276 -8.36 -14.70 6.71
CA ARG A 276 -7.47 -13.92 5.82
C ARG A 276 -7.92 -13.95 4.37
N GLU A 277 -8.46 -15.07 3.91
CA GLU A 277 -9.03 -15.19 2.57
C GLU A 277 -10.34 -14.38 2.47
N CYS A 278 -11.19 -14.41 3.50
CA CYS A 278 -12.35 -13.56 3.59
C CYS A 278 -11.99 -12.07 3.46
N ALA A 279 -10.97 -11.62 4.19
CA ALA A 279 -10.52 -10.22 4.10
C ALA A 279 -10.05 -9.83 2.67
N LYS A 280 -9.33 -10.72 1.99
CA LYS A 280 -8.91 -10.50 0.59
C LYS A 280 -10.08 -10.44 -0.39
N LEU A 281 -11.08 -11.31 -0.21
CA LEU A 281 -12.26 -11.30 -1.08
C LEU A 281 -13.09 -10.03 -0.88
N ARG A 282 -13.21 -9.53 0.34
CA ARG A 282 -13.88 -8.25 0.62
C ARG A 282 -13.13 -7.07 0.01
N GLU A 283 -11.80 -7.04 0.16
CA GLU A 283 -10.96 -6.02 -0.47
C GLU A 283 -11.11 -6.05 -2.00
N TYR A 284 -11.16 -7.25 -2.58
CA TYR A 284 -11.39 -7.42 -4.01
C TYR A 284 -12.80 -6.94 -4.43
N ALA A 285 -13.83 -7.28 -3.67
CA ALA A 285 -15.20 -6.81 -3.92
C ALA A 285 -15.31 -5.28 -3.82
N GLU A 286 -14.71 -4.67 -2.80
CA GLU A 286 -14.65 -3.20 -2.64
C GLU A 286 -13.93 -2.53 -3.82
N LEU A 287 -12.85 -3.14 -4.32
CA LEU A 287 -12.12 -2.65 -5.48
C LEU A 287 -13.02 -2.69 -6.74
N VAL A 288 -13.70 -3.80 -7.01
CA VAL A 288 -14.61 -3.91 -8.16
C VAL A 288 -15.77 -2.93 -8.01
N GLN A 289 -16.32 -2.77 -6.80
CA GLN A 289 -17.38 -1.80 -6.53
C GLN A 289 -16.92 -0.36 -6.81
N SER A 290 -15.68 -0.01 -6.47
CA SER A 290 -15.13 1.32 -6.78
C SER A 290 -15.07 1.59 -8.29
N VAL A 291 -14.79 0.57 -9.09
CA VAL A 291 -14.79 0.66 -10.56
C VAL A 291 -16.23 0.85 -11.07
N ILE A 292 -17.22 0.12 -10.53
CA ILE A 292 -18.62 0.30 -10.85
C ILE A 292 -19.08 1.73 -10.58
N ASP A 293 -18.73 2.25 -9.39
CA ASP A 293 -19.07 3.60 -8.99
C ASP A 293 -18.47 4.65 -9.94
N ASP A 294 -17.25 4.44 -10.43
CA ASP A 294 -16.60 5.34 -11.38
C ASP A 294 -17.28 5.34 -12.75
N PHE A 295 -17.83 4.21 -13.19
CA PHE A 295 -18.66 4.15 -14.40
C PHE A 295 -20.02 4.82 -14.23
N GLN A 296 -20.57 4.80 -13.01
CA GLN A 296 -21.89 5.37 -12.70
C GLN A 296 -21.84 6.86 -12.34
N LYS A 297 -20.67 7.39 -11.96
CA LYS A 297 -20.44 8.84 -11.76
C LYS A 297 -20.40 9.56 -13.11
N ALA A 298 -21.56 9.92 -13.62
CA ALA A 298 -21.74 10.70 -14.83
C ALA A 298 -21.88 12.19 -14.50
#